data_0d18e1aeaab7a66f974114a499bcadb6
#
_entry.id   0d18e1aeaab7a66f974114a499bcadb6
#
_cell.length_a   1.000
_cell.length_b   1.000
_cell.length_c   1.000
_cell.angle_alpha   90.00
_cell.angle_beta   90.00
_cell.angle_gamma   90.00
#
_symmetry.space_group_name_H-M   'P 1'
#
loop_
_entity.id
_entity.type
_entity.pdbx_description
1 polymer ?
#
loop_
_entity_poly.entity_id
_entity_poly.type
_entity_poly.pdbx_seq_one_letter_code
_entity_poly.pdbx_strand_id
1 'polypeptide(L)'
;MMTRVLSVALLLISAGTFPLQAACPGGVSSSFTVSGEVTKRAVFDLNDLEQFPPAQQNVTYFAAGSVVTEAFTGVLLWDLLNNPPVNGIVTNPTIKNDILHKVVIVTGTDCYQSVFGAGEFDPFFGGSQIMVAYATGGQSLGSAGFARIVVPGDKAGGRFVSNIDSIEVRDPTDHD
;
A
#
# COMPACT_ATOMS: atom_id res chain seq x y z
N MET A 1 -19.03 -26.13 69.80
CA MET A 1 -18.39 -24.91 69.34
C MET A 1 -17.85 -25.22 67.92
N MET A 2 -18.64 -24.90 66.87
CA MET A 2 -18.34 -25.28 65.49
C MET A 2 -17.82 -24.03 64.75
N THR A 3 -16.56 -23.99 64.41
CA THR A 3 -15.90 -22.92 63.69
C THR A 3 -16.13 -23.10 62.18
N ARG A 4 -16.90 -22.20 61.58
CA ARG A 4 -17.09 -22.13 60.09
C ARG A 4 -15.90 -21.40 59.45
N VAL A 5 -15.18 -22.11 58.62
CA VAL A 5 -14.14 -21.49 57.77
C VAL A 5 -14.81 -20.92 56.50
N LEU A 6 -14.73 -19.62 56.34
CA LEU A 6 -15.20 -18.92 55.14
C LEU A 6 -14.10 -18.94 54.06
N SER A 7 -14.29 -19.71 52.99
CA SER A 7 -13.39 -19.68 51.84
C SER A 7 -13.76 -18.50 50.94
N VAL A 8 -12.85 -17.55 50.81
CA VAL A 8 -12.96 -16.45 49.86
C VAL A 8 -12.33 -16.92 48.54
N ALA A 9 -13.14 -17.09 47.51
CA ALA A 9 -12.68 -17.38 46.17
C ALA A 9 -12.24 -16.06 45.50
N LEU A 10 -10.96 -15.95 45.20
CA LEU A 10 -10.38 -14.83 44.47
C LEU A 10 -10.60 -15.01 42.96
N LEU A 11 -11.50 -14.25 42.37
CA LEU A 11 -11.77 -14.24 40.93
C LEU A 11 -10.65 -13.46 40.22
N LEU A 12 -9.75 -14.16 39.55
CA LEU A 12 -8.74 -13.54 38.66
C LEU A 12 -9.42 -13.13 37.34
N ILE A 13 -9.65 -11.84 37.17
CA ILE A 13 -10.09 -11.25 35.90
C ILE A 13 -8.85 -11.13 35.00
N SER A 14 -8.70 -12.00 34.02
CA SER A 14 -7.71 -11.85 32.97
C SER A 14 -8.15 -10.71 32.05
N ALA A 15 -7.44 -9.58 32.09
CA ALA A 15 -7.59 -8.50 31.12
C ALA A 15 -7.04 -8.99 29.78
N GLY A 16 -7.94 -9.40 28.88
CA GLY A 16 -7.58 -9.70 27.50
C GLY A 16 -7.08 -8.40 26.83
N THR A 17 -5.83 -8.39 26.39
CA THR A 17 -5.32 -7.33 25.53
C THR A 17 -5.91 -7.51 24.14
N PHE A 18 -6.95 -6.73 23.81
CA PHE A 18 -7.40 -6.60 22.43
C PHE A 18 -6.30 -5.89 21.64
N PRO A 19 -5.92 -6.40 20.42
CA PRO A 19 -5.03 -5.65 19.56
C PRO A 19 -5.70 -4.30 19.24
N LEU A 20 -4.99 -3.20 19.51
CA LEU A 20 -5.42 -1.87 19.13
C LEU A 20 -5.42 -1.83 17.60
N GLN A 21 -6.60 -1.89 17.00
CA GLN A 21 -6.74 -1.75 15.56
C GLN A 21 -6.27 -0.35 15.19
N ALA A 22 -5.35 -0.25 14.22
CA ALA A 22 -4.84 1.04 13.78
C ALA A 22 -6.03 1.92 13.38
N ALA A 23 -6.14 3.09 14.01
CA ALA A 23 -7.18 4.03 13.67
C ALA A 23 -6.93 4.54 12.24
N CYS A 24 -8.00 4.73 11.46
CA CYS A 24 -7.96 5.37 10.16
C CYS A 24 -8.23 6.87 10.33
N PRO A 25 -7.24 7.68 10.69
CA PRO A 25 -7.48 9.08 11.06
C PRO A 25 -7.96 9.92 9.87
N GLY A 26 -7.75 9.45 8.65
CA GLY A 26 -7.94 10.25 7.44
C GLY A 26 -6.92 11.38 7.36
N GLY A 27 -7.15 12.30 6.43
CA GLY A 27 -6.33 13.48 6.25
C GLY A 27 -5.23 13.32 5.22
N VAL A 28 -4.49 14.42 5.01
CA VAL A 28 -3.45 14.50 3.98
C VAL A 28 -2.19 13.79 4.45
N SER A 29 -1.74 12.81 3.66
CA SER A 29 -0.49 12.09 3.94
C SER A 29 0.74 12.94 3.59
N SER A 30 1.82 12.80 4.35
CA SER A 30 3.14 13.40 4.10
C SER A 30 4.26 12.38 3.92
N SER A 31 4.00 11.13 4.25
CA SER A 31 4.88 9.98 4.04
C SER A 31 4.05 8.71 3.96
N PHE A 32 4.62 7.65 3.40
CA PHE A 32 4.07 6.29 3.48
C PHE A 32 5.18 5.27 3.76
N THR A 33 4.79 4.10 4.25
CA THR A 33 5.70 2.99 4.51
C THR A 33 5.54 1.90 3.45
N VAL A 34 6.66 1.39 2.91
CA VAL A 34 6.72 0.13 2.17
C VAL A 34 7.18 -0.97 3.12
N SER A 35 6.45 -2.10 3.16
CA SER A 35 6.69 -3.21 4.10
C SER A 35 6.22 -4.56 3.56
N GLY A 36 6.28 -5.60 4.40
CA GLY A 36 5.91 -6.96 4.06
C GLY A 36 7.05 -7.71 3.40
N GLU A 37 6.77 -8.52 2.37
CA GLU A 37 7.75 -9.33 1.68
C GLU A 37 8.60 -8.52 0.70
N VAL A 38 9.38 -7.61 1.27
CA VAL A 38 10.39 -6.80 0.59
C VAL A 38 11.74 -6.97 1.26
N THR A 39 12.80 -6.85 0.48
CA THR A 39 14.17 -7.01 1.01
C THR A 39 14.46 -6.03 2.15
N LYS A 40 13.92 -4.81 2.05
CA LYS A 40 14.09 -3.79 3.08
C LYS A 40 12.84 -2.94 3.21
N ARG A 41 12.30 -2.85 4.43
CA ARG A 41 11.28 -1.86 4.76
C ARG A 41 11.83 -0.45 4.57
N ALA A 42 11.02 0.44 3.99
CA ALA A 42 11.41 1.82 3.74
C ALA A 42 10.24 2.77 4.01
N VAL A 43 10.56 4.02 4.33
CA VAL A 43 9.61 5.13 4.42
C VAL A 43 9.93 6.10 3.30
N PHE A 44 8.92 6.63 2.67
CA PHE A 44 9.04 7.58 1.55
C PHE A 44 8.30 8.87 1.86
N ASP A 45 8.93 9.98 1.57
CA ASP A 45 8.32 11.29 1.44
C ASP A 45 8.40 11.78 -0.02
N LEU A 46 7.98 13.02 -0.29
CA LEU A 46 8.03 13.58 -1.64
C LEU A 46 9.46 13.67 -2.18
N ASN A 47 10.43 14.07 -1.33
CA ASN A 47 11.81 14.21 -1.77
C ASN A 47 12.41 12.84 -2.17
N ASP A 48 12.05 11.77 -1.47
CA ASP A 48 12.49 10.41 -1.80
C ASP A 48 11.92 9.97 -3.16
N LEU A 49 10.64 10.24 -3.43
CA LEU A 49 10.01 9.91 -4.70
C LEU A 49 10.65 10.67 -5.88
N GLU A 50 11.03 11.92 -5.67
CA GLU A 50 11.68 12.75 -6.68
C GLU A 50 13.12 12.31 -7.02
N GLN A 51 13.73 11.42 -6.23
CA GLN A 51 15.05 10.82 -6.57
C GLN A 51 14.94 9.71 -7.63
N PHE A 52 13.77 9.15 -7.84
CA PHE A 52 13.56 8.15 -8.89
C PHE A 52 13.44 8.81 -10.27
N PRO A 53 13.81 8.10 -11.36
CA PRO A 53 13.48 8.54 -12.70
C PRO A 53 11.97 8.77 -12.83
N PRO A 54 11.51 9.98 -13.19
CA PRO A 54 10.10 10.29 -13.27
C PRO A 54 9.44 9.56 -14.45
N ALA A 55 8.32 8.89 -14.19
CA ALA A 55 7.40 8.41 -15.21
C ALA A 55 6.28 9.45 -15.42
N GLN A 56 5.86 9.64 -16.68
CA GLN A 56 4.76 10.52 -17.03
C GLN A 56 3.70 9.74 -17.82
N GLN A 57 2.43 9.88 -17.43
CA GLN A 57 1.31 9.15 -17.99
C GLN A 57 0.10 10.07 -18.19
N ASN A 58 -0.49 10.07 -19.41
CA ASN A 58 -1.81 10.63 -19.64
C ASN A 58 -2.85 9.53 -19.39
N VAL A 59 -3.67 9.68 -18.36
CA VAL A 59 -4.62 8.64 -17.95
C VAL A 59 -6.04 9.18 -18.11
N THR A 60 -6.84 8.44 -18.88
CA THR A 60 -8.28 8.73 -19.10
C THR A 60 -9.12 7.75 -18.31
N TYR A 61 -9.95 8.23 -17.41
CA TYR A 61 -10.78 7.41 -16.54
C TYR A 61 -12.06 8.14 -16.12
N PHE A 62 -13.04 7.39 -15.61
CA PHE A 62 -14.28 7.96 -15.07
C PHE A 62 -14.07 8.35 -13.60
N ALA A 63 -14.31 9.60 -13.27
CA ALA A 63 -14.26 10.15 -11.92
C ALA A 63 -15.34 11.24 -11.75
N ALA A 64 -15.91 11.33 -10.55
CA ALA A 64 -16.89 12.36 -10.17
C ALA A 64 -18.03 12.58 -11.20
N GLY A 65 -18.49 11.49 -11.82
CA GLY A 65 -19.62 11.52 -12.76
C GLY A 65 -19.26 11.90 -14.21
N SER A 66 -17.97 12.03 -14.55
CA SER A 66 -17.50 12.35 -15.89
C SER A 66 -16.23 11.59 -16.26
N VAL A 67 -15.95 11.51 -17.57
CA VAL A 67 -14.66 11.02 -18.06
C VAL A 67 -13.68 12.19 -18.03
N VAL A 68 -12.53 11.98 -17.38
CA VAL A 68 -11.44 12.95 -17.27
C VAL A 68 -10.18 12.38 -17.86
N THR A 69 -9.30 13.25 -18.35
CA THR A 69 -7.93 12.91 -18.76
C THR A 69 -6.97 13.78 -17.97
N GLU A 70 -6.08 13.14 -17.23
CA GLU A 70 -5.09 13.83 -16.38
C GLU A 70 -3.67 13.37 -16.73
N ALA A 71 -2.73 14.32 -16.73
CA ALA A 71 -1.31 14.04 -16.91
C ALA A 71 -0.65 13.85 -15.55
N PHE A 72 -0.35 12.60 -15.18
CA PHE A 72 0.33 12.28 -13.93
C PHE A 72 1.84 12.20 -14.10
N THR A 73 2.57 12.61 -13.06
CA THR A 73 4.01 12.41 -12.90
C THR A 73 4.25 11.67 -11.59
N GLY A 74 5.11 10.66 -11.62
CA GLY A 74 5.37 9.82 -10.45
C GLY A 74 6.45 8.78 -10.70
N VAL A 75 6.47 7.74 -9.88
CA VAL A 75 7.38 6.59 -9.94
C VAL A 75 6.58 5.35 -10.30
N LEU A 76 7.08 4.51 -11.21
CA LEU A 76 6.44 3.22 -11.47
C LEU A 76 6.47 2.36 -10.20
N LEU A 77 5.36 1.70 -9.89
CA LEU A 77 5.26 0.84 -8.70
C LEU A 77 6.33 -0.27 -8.71
N TRP A 78 6.63 -0.80 -9.89
CA TRP A 78 7.72 -1.76 -10.06
C TRP A 78 9.07 -1.19 -9.64
N ASP A 79 9.39 0.01 -10.12
CA ASP A 79 10.67 0.66 -9.82
C ASP A 79 10.79 1.03 -8.34
N LEU A 80 9.71 1.53 -7.74
CA LEU A 80 9.65 1.83 -6.31
C LEU A 80 9.98 0.61 -5.45
N LEU A 81 9.43 -0.55 -5.79
CA LEU A 81 9.59 -1.78 -5.01
C LEU A 81 10.93 -2.47 -5.27
N ASN A 82 11.51 -2.34 -6.47
CA ASN A 82 12.68 -3.13 -6.87
C ASN A 82 14.00 -2.35 -6.86
N ASN A 83 13.98 -1.03 -6.69
CA ASN A 83 15.19 -0.22 -6.54
C ASN A 83 15.43 0.21 -5.08
N PRO A 84 16.63 0.74 -4.74
CA PRO A 84 16.88 1.32 -3.43
C PRO A 84 15.85 2.42 -3.10
N PRO A 85 15.43 2.52 -1.82
CA PRO A 85 15.91 1.81 -0.63
C PRO A 85 15.26 0.44 -0.37
N VAL A 86 14.21 0.03 -1.11
CA VAL A 86 13.46 -1.23 -0.90
C VAL A 86 14.25 -2.45 -1.34
N ASN A 87 14.91 -2.38 -2.49
CA ASN A 87 15.81 -3.38 -3.08
C ASN A 87 15.16 -4.72 -3.46
N GLY A 88 13.87 -4.74 -3.75
CA GLY A 88 13.19 -5.86 -4.37
C GLY A 88 12.09 -6.50 -3.53
N ILE A 89 11.14 -7.09 -4.24
CA ILE A 89 10.15 -8.02 -3.68
C ILE A 89 10.87 -9.34 -3.38
N VAL A 90 10.67 -9.89 -2.18
CA VAL A 90 11.22 -11.18 -1.79
C VAL A 90 10.49 -12.30 -2.51
N THR A 91 11.24 -13.19 -3.15
CA THR A 91 10.70 -14.35 -3.84
C THR A 91 11.46 -15.63 -3.44
N ASN A 92 10.77 -16.77 -3.46
CA ASN A 92 11.37 -18.08 -3.23
C ASN A 92 11.84 -18.69 -4.56
N PRO A 93 13.16 -18.84 -4.80
CA PRO A 93 13.69 -19.34 -6.07
C PRO A 93 13.35 -20.81 -6.35
N THR A 94 12.87 -21.56 -5.34
CA THR A 94 12.45 -22.96 -5.52
C THR A 94 11.01 -23.08 -6.03
N ILE A 95 10.24 -22.00 -5.99
CA ILE A 95 8.87 -21.93 -6.49
C ILE A 95 8.88 -21.29 -7.88
N LYS A 96 8.32 -21.99 -8.86
CA LYS A 96 8.26 -21.47 -10.23
C LYS A 96 7.38 -20.23 -10.29
N ASN A 97 7.92 -19.11 -10.77
CA ASN A 97 7.22 -17.84 -10.92
C ASN A 97 6.61 -17.34 -9.59
N ASP A 98 7.31 -17.50 -8.49
CA ASP A 98 6.85 -17.12 -7.14
C ASP A 98 6.34 -15.67 -7.06
N ILE A 99 6.88 -14.77 -7.87
CA ILE A 99 6.41 -13.38 -7.98
C ILE A 99 4.90 -13.29 -8.31
N LEU A 100 4.33 -14.29 -9.01
CA LEU A 100 2.90 -14.30 -9.33
C LEU A 100 2.00 -14.66 -8.14
N HIS A 101 2.58 -15.14 -7.04
CA HIS A 101 1.88 -15.35 -5.76
C HIS A 101 1.80 -14.07 -4.95
N LYS A 102 2.65 -13.08 -5.25
CA LYS A 102 2.73 -11.84 -4.47
C LYS A 102 1.60 -10.87 -4.85
N VAL A 103 1.04 -10.25 -3.83
CA VAL A 103 0.09 -9.14 -3.98
C VAL A 103 0.63 -7.90 -3.27
N VAL A 104 0.29 -6.74 -3.81
CA VAL A 104 0.62 -5.44 -3.23
C VAL A 104 -0.67 -4.79 -2.77
N ILE A 105 -0.76 -4.50 -1.48
CA ILE A 105 -1.89 -3.82 -0.86
C ILE A 105 -1.48 -2.37 -0.63
N VAL A 106 -2.18 -1.45 -1.28
CA VAL A 106 -2.01 -0.01 -1.07
C VAL A 106 -3.14 0.48 -0.19
N THR A 107 -2.80 1.14 0.92
CA THR A 107 -3.75 1.65 1.90
C THR A 107 -3.64 3.16 2.01
N GLY A 108 -4.75 3.86 1.97
CA GLY A 108 -4.85 5.30 2.25
C GLY A 108 -5.02 5.58 3.74
N THR A 109 -4.83 6.84 4.16
CA THR A 109 -5.01 7.28 5.55
C THR A 109 -6.44 7.08 6.08
N ASP A 110 -7.43 6.95 5.19
CA ASP A 110 -8.84 6.65 5.48
C ASP A 110 -9.14 5.14 5.50
N CYS A 111 -8.10 4.31 5.44
CA CYS A 111 -8.16 2.84 5.30
C CYS A 111 -8.77 2.33 4.01
N TYR A 112 -9.02 3.19 3.02
CA TYR A 112 -9.36 2.70 1.69
C TYR A 112 -8.20 1.89 1.11
N GLN A 113 -8.50 0.72 0.54
CA GLN A 113 -7.48 -0.20 0.04
C GLN A 113 -7.72 -0.60 -1.41
N SER A 114 -6.62 -0.78 -2.13
CA SER A 114 -6.58 -1.48 -3.42
C SER A 114 -5.53 -2.56 -3.40
N VAL A 115 -5.80 -3.66 -4.11
CA VAL A 115 -4.92 -4.83 -4.20
C VAL A 115 -4.51 -5.04 -5.65
N PHE A 116 -3.22 -5.29 -5.86
CA PHE A 116 -2.59 -5.51 -7.17
C PHE A 116 -1.80 -6.81 -7.12
N GLY A 117 -2.00 -7.71 -8.08
CA GLY A 117 -1.10 -8.84 -8.28
C GLY A 117 0.26 -8.35 -8.78
N ALA A 118 1.37 -8.82 -8.21
CA ALA A 118 2.69 -8.39 -8.67
C ALA A 118 2.90 -8.67 -10.16
N GLY A 119 2.34 -9.78 -10.67
CA GLY A 119 2.35 -10.11 -12.09
C GLY A 119 1.62 -9.11 -13.00
N GLU A 120 0.75 -8.22 -12.49
CA GLU A 120 0.10 -7.20 -13.31
C GLU A 120 1.11 -6.15 -13.80
N PHE A 121 2.04 -5.74 -12.94
CA PHE A 121 2.99 -4.65 -13.20
C PHE A 121 4.44 -5.09 -13.33
N ASP A 122 4.74 -6.38 -13.12
CA ASP A 122 6.05 -6.95 -13.44
C ASP A 122 6.29 -6.86 -14.95
N PRO A 123 7.39 -6.23 -15.41
CA PRO A 123 7.70 -6.05 -16.83
C PRO A 123 7.84 -7.36 -17.61
N PHE A 124 8.15 -8.47 -16.93
CA PHE A 124 8.28 -9.78 -17.56
C PHE A 124 6.91 -10.44 -17.83
N PHE A 125 5.86 -10.04 -17.08
CA PHE A 125 4.51 -10.59 -17.21
C PHE A 125 3.52 -9.57 -17.78
N GLY A 126 2.75 -8.89 -16.94
CA GLY A 126 1.72 -7.96 -17.36
C GLY A 126 2.25 -6.61 -17.85
N GLY A 127 3.31 -6.11 -17.24
CA GLY A 127 3.96 -4.86 -17.61
C GLY A 127 3.08 -3.61 -17.49
N SER A 128 1.99 -3.68 -16.71
CA SER A 128 1.13 -2.53 -16.47
C SER A 128 1.89 -1.40 -15.80
N GLN A 129 1.74 -0.19 -16.31
CA GLN A 129 2.47 0.99 -15.84
C GLN A 129 1.80 1.63 -14.62
N ILE A 130 1.41 0.79 -13.62
CA ILE A 130 0.90 1.27 -12.34
C ILE A 130 1.95 2.17 -11.70
N MET A 131 1.53 3.33 -11.18
CA MET A 131 2.47 4.31 -10.65
C MET A 131 2.03 4.90 -9.32
N VAL A 132 2.99 5.30 -8.51
CA VAL A 132 2.82 6.19 -7.36
C VAL A 132 3.05 7.60 -7.87
N ALA A 133 1.97 8.28 -8.23
CA ALA A 133 2.00 9.66 -8.72
C ALA A 133 2.18 10.64 -7.55
N TYR A 134 2.98 11.69 -7.76
CA TYR A 134 3.16 12.80 -6.82
C TYR A 134 2.76 14.16 -7.42
N ALA A 135 2.46 14.21 -8.71
CA ALA A 135 1.98 15.44 -9.37
C ALA A 135 0.94 15.12 -10.45
N THR A 136 0.06 16.08 -10.74
CA THR A 136 -0.87 16.08 -11.87
C THR A 136 -0.83 17.44 -12.57
N GLY A 137 -0.72 17.45 -13.91
CA GLY A 137 -0.61 18.68 -14.69
C GLY A 137 0.56 19.58 -14.26
N GLY A 138 1.63 19.00 -13.72
CA GLY A 138 2.79 19.74 -13.19
C GLY A 138 2.55 20.42 -11.83
N GLN A 139 1.43 20.13 -11.16
CA GLN A 139 1.08 20.66 -9.84
C GLN A 139 1.01 19.52 -8.81
N SER A 140 1.12 19.86 -7.52
CA SER A 140 0.91 18.90 -6.45
C SER A 140 -0.52 18.31 -6.48
N LEU A 141 -0.71 17.14 -5.93
CA LEU A 141 -2.00 16.44 -5.90
C LEU A 141 -3.03 17.07 -4.92
N GLY A 142 -2.63 18.11 -4.17
CA GLY A 142 -3.51 18.84 -3.23
C GLY A 142 -4.12 17.93 -2.16
N SER A 143 -5.44 17.86 -2.08
CA SER A 143 -6.15 17.04 -1.09
C SER A 143 -5.96 15.52 -1.27
N ALA A 144 -5.44 15.07 -2.40
CA ALA A 144 -5.11 13.66 -2.61
C ALA A 144 -3.78 13.22 -1.96
N GLY A 145 -3.13 14.12 -1.23
CA GLY A 145 -1.87 13.86 -0.52
C GLY A 145 -0.64 14.18 -1.34
N PHE A 146 0.53 13.81 -0.79
CA PHE A 146 1.77 13.95 -1.54
C PHE A 146 1.94 12.82 -2.57
N ALA A 147 1.26 11.69 -2.38
CA ALA A 147 1.32 10.53 -3.25
C ALA A 147 -0.06 9.86 -3.41
N ARG A 148 -0.31 9.37 -4.62
CA ARG A 148 -1.53 8.66 -5.03
C ARG A 148 -1.17 7.50 -5.95
N ILE A 149 -1.80 6.32 -5.75
CA ILE A 149 -1.69 5.26 -6.75
C ILE A 149 -2.55 5.59 -7.97
N VAL A 150 -2.00 5.39 -9.16
CA VAL A 150 -2.67 5.59 -10.44
C VAL A 150 -2.50 4.34 -11.29
N VAL A 151 -3.59 3.88 -11.90
CA VAL A 151 -3.64 2.62 -12.66
C VAL A 151 -4.04 2.94 -14.11
N PRO A 152 -3.07 3.18 -15.01
CA PRO A 152 -3.36 3.41 -16.41
C PRO A 152 -4.09 2.21 -17.04
N GLY A 153 -5.16 2.52 -17.80
CA GLY A 153 -6.00 1.48 -18.41
C GLY A 153 -7.26 1.13 -17.63
N ASP A 154 -7.36 1.50 -16.35
CA ASP A 154 -8.62 1.39 -15.62
C ASP A 154 -9.66 2.36 -16.18
N LYS A 155 -10.89 1.86 -16.39
CA LYS A 155 -12.00 2.67 -16.89
C LYS A 155 -12.55 3.65 -15.86
N ALA A 156 -12.30 3.41 -14.57
CA ALA A 156 -12.75 4.24 -13.46
C ALA A 156 -11.68 4.29 -12.37
N GLY A 157 -11.61 5.42 -11.64
CA GLY A 157 -10.61 5.67 -10.61
C GLY A 157 -10.79 4.93 -9.28
N GLY A 158 -11.57 3.83 -9.27
CA GLY A 158 -11.85 3.07 -8.04
C GLY A 158 -10.62 2.42 -7.41
N ARG A 159 -9.57 2.12 -8.17
CA ARG A 159 -8.30 1.61 -7.63
C ARG A 159 -7.27 2.72 -7.34
N PHE A 160 -7.61 3.98 -7.57
CA PHE A 160 -6.70 5.10 -7.37
C PHE A 160 -6.73 5.56 -5.90
N VAL A 161 -5.93 4.90 -5.05
CA VAL A 161 -5.82 5.22 -3.63
C VAL A 161 -5.11 6.57 -3.46
N SER A 162 -5.79 7.53 -2.85
CA SER A 162 -5.23 8.84 -2.48
C SER A 162 -4.68 8.80 -1.06
N ASN A 163 -3.84 9.78 -0.70
CA ASN A 163 -3.29 9.90 0.65
C ASN A 163 -2.66 8.58 1.13
N ILE A 164 -1.77 8.00 0.32
CA ILE A 164 -1.14 6.72 0.64
C ILE A 164 -0.50 6.79 2.03
N ASP A 165 -0.84 5.82 2.90
CA ASP A 165 -0.26 5.58 4.22
C ASP A 165 0.72 4.41 4.20
N SER A 166 0.36 3.34 3.46
CA SER A 166 1.22 2.17 3.35
C SER A 166 1.07 1.44 2.02
N ILE A 167 2.16 0.79 1.63
CA ILE A 167 2.24 -0.18 0.53
C ILE A 167 2.84 -1.46 1.13
N GLU A 168 2.06 -2.54 1.15
CA GLU A 168 2.48 -3.80 1.75
C GLU A 168 2.49 -4.92 0.73
N VAL A 169 3.61 -5.63 0.63
CA VAL A 169 3.75 -6.83 -0.20
C VAL A 169 3.45 -8.05 0.64
N ARG A 170 2.55 -8.93 0.17
CA ARG A 170 2.17 -10.17 0.85
C ARG A 170 2.16 -11.35 -0.10
N ASP A 171 2.37 -12.54 0.43
CA ASP A 171 2.04 -13.79 -0.20
C ASP A 171 0.78 -14.38 0.43
N PRO A 172 -0.40 -14.28 -0.20
CA PRO A 172 -1.62 -14.85 0.37
C PRO A 172 -1.66 -16.39 0.29
N THR A 173 -0.68 -17.03 -0.34
CA THR A 173 -0.58 -18.49 -0.43
C THR A 173 0.31 -19.08 0.66
N ASP A 174 1.08 -18.25 1.36
CA ASP A 174 1.87 -18.66 2.52
C ASP A 174 0.92 -18.83 3.72
N HIS A 175 0.69 -20.06 4.10
CA HIS A 175 -0.15 -20.44 5.24
C HIS A 175 0.78 -20.74 6.41
N ASP A 176 1.13 -19.71 7.21
CA ASP A 176 1.75 -19.88 8.54
C ASP A 176 0.79 -20.56 9.54
#